data_c2f9f7bab1a47ce2516bf86da34d6683
#
_entry.id   c2f9f7bab1a47ce2516bf86da34d6683
#
_cell.length_a   1.000
_cell.length_b   1.000
_cell.length_c   1.000
_cell.angle_alpha   90.00
_cell.angle_beta   90.00
_cell.angle_gamma   90.00
#
_symmetry.space_group_name_H-M   'P 1'
#
loop_
_entity.id
_entity.type
_entity.pdbx_description
1 polymer ?
#
loop_
_entity_poly.entity_id
_entity_poly.type
_entity_poly.pdbx_seq_one_letter_code
_entity_poly.pdbx_strand_id
1 'polypeptide(L)'
;MEVEVGDIWWIAPDEAGQTASDYTHPHVVIQVESLHTVIVCALTSNLHRAKEPGNVLLDEGEANLPKQSVVLASRTLKVDTAQLGGTIGTLTEGRIAQILAGIHFLRFMTQHHKEGT
;
A
#
# COMPACT_ATOMS: atom_id res chain seq x y z
N MET A 1 -13.30 -1.37 15.34
CA MET A 1 -12.84 -0.77 14.06
C MET A 1 -12.77 -1.85 12.99
N GLU A 2 -13.53 -1.68 11.95
CA GLU A 2 -13.50 -2.61 10.84
C GLU A 2 -12.47 -2.18 9.80
N VAL A 3 -11.63 -3.11 9.40
CA VAL A 3 -10.61 -2.88 8.37
C VAL A 3 -10.87 -3.86 7.25
N GLU A 4 -10.98 -3.33 6.04
CA GLU A 4 -11.26 -4.16 4.86
C GLU A 4 -10.18 -3.98 3.81
N VAL A 5 -10.01 -5.01 2.99
CA VAL A 5 -9.12 -4.92 1.84
C VAL A 5 -9.59 -3.78 0.93
N GLY A 6 -8.65 -2.95 0.52
CA GLY A 6 -8.93 -1.76 -0.28
C GLY A 6 -8.95 -0.47 0.52
N ASP A 7 -9.15 -0.53 1.84
CA ASP A 7 -9.13 0.66 2.67
C ASP A 7 -7.74 1.30 2.66
N ILE A 8 -7.71 2.63 2.56
CA ILE A 8 -6.48 3.40 2.63
C ILE A 8 -6.43 4.11 3.99
N TRP A 9 -5.32 3.94 4.68
CA TRP A 9 -5.11 4.48 6.02
C TRP A 9 -3.81 5.26 6.09
N TRP A 10 -3.80 6.27 6.94
CA TRP A 10 -2.54 6.85 7.41
C TRP A 10 -1.93 5.88 8.39
N ILE A 11 -0.66 5.55 8.22
CA ILE A 11 0.00 4.61 9.11
C ILE A 11 1.20 5.28 9.76
N ALA A 12 1.25 5.16 11.10
CA ALA A 12 2.40 5.60 11.85
C ALA A 12 3.40 4.45 11.93
N PRO A 13 4.70 4.71 11.79
CA PRO A 13 5.72 3.74 12.13
C PRO A 13 5.58 3.35 13.61
N ASP A 14 5.93 2.12 13.95
CA ASP A 14 5.77 1.63 15.32
C ASP A 14 7.00 1.84 16.19
N GLU A 15 8.01 2.52 15.72
CA GLU A 15 9.24 2.76 16.47
C GLU A 15 9.16 4.03 17.31
N ALA A 16 9.71 3.95 18.52
CA ALA A 16 9.79 5.10 19.41
C ALA A 16 10.59 6.23 18.74
N GLY A 17 10.15 7.45 18.95
CA GLY A 17 10.82 8.63 18.43
C GLY A 17 10.28 9.11 17.09
N GLN A 18 9.25 8.46 16.56
CA GLN A 18 8.64 8.91 15.32
C GLN A 18 7.92 10.24 15.53
N THR A 19 7.88 11.05 14.50
CA THR A 19 7.25 12.37 14.55
C THR A 19 5.85 12.32 13.94
N ALA A 20 5.07 13.37 14.21
CA ALA A 20 3.73 13.47 13.63
C ALA A 20 3.74 13.45 12.10
N SER A 21 4.83 13.88 11.47
CA SER A 21 4.94 13.88 10.02
C SER A 21 4.96 12.46 9.43
N ASP A 22 5.30 11.45 10.24
CA ASP A 22 5.32 10.07 9.80
C ASP A 22 3.92 9.52 9.54
N TYR A 23 2.88 10.19 10.06
CA TYR A 23 1.49 9.85 9.77
C TYR A 23 1.06 10.28 8.37
N THR A 24 1.92 10.92 7.60
CA THR A 24 1.56 11.42 6.27
C THR A 24 1.73 10.39 5.16
N HIS A 25 2.06 9.16 5.49
CA HIS A 25 2.24 8.10 4.51
C HIS A 25 0.98 7.23 4.41
N PRO A 26 0.24 7.33 3.28
CA PRO A 26 -0.92 6.47 3.08
C PRO A 26 -0.49 5.07 2.67
N HIS A 27 -1.28 4.10 3.11
CA HIS A 27 -1.09 2.69 2.77
C HIS A 27 -2.46 2.06 2.47
N VAL A 28 -2.50 1.18 1.51
CA VAL A 28 -3.72 0.44 1.19
C VAL A 28 -3.64 -0.96 1.82
N VAL A 29 -4.75 -1.39 2.42
CA VAL A 29 -4.84 -2.74 2.98
C VAL A 29 -5.02 -3.73 1.83
N ILE A 30 -4.13 -4.70 1.74
CA ILE A 30 -4.19 -5.72 0.70
C ILE A 30 -4.57 -7.09 1.24
N GLN A 31 -4.47 -7.29 2.55
CA GLN A 31 -4.87 -8.55 3.18
C GLN A 31 -5.16 -8.31 4.64
N VAL A 32 -6.24 -8.91 5.13
CA VAL A 32 -6.57 -8.92 6.56
C VAL A 32 -6.27 -10.32 7.09
N GLU A 33 -5.26 -10.45 7.95
CA GLU A 33 -4.86 -11.74 8.49
C GLU A 33 -5.63 -12.10 9.76
N SER A 34 -5.94 -11.10 10.59
CA SER A 34 -6.66 -11.32 11.85
C SER A 34 -7.26 -9.99 12.30
N LEU A 35 -7.90 -9.99 13.47
CA LEU A 35 -8.42 -8.77 14.08
C LEU A 35 -7.33 -7.75 14.38
N HIS A 36 -6.10 -8.20 14.53
CA HIS A 36 -5.00 -7.34 14.95
C HIS A 36 -3.91 -7.15 13.92
N THR A 37 -3.97 -7.88 12.79
CA THR A 37 -2.86 -7.89 11.84
C THR A 37 -3.36 -7.75 10.41
N VAL A 38 -2.78 -6.79 9.69
CA VAL A 38 -3.08 -6.58 8.27
C VAL A 38 -1.78 -6.45 7.49
N ILE A 39 -1.86 -6.74 6.20
CA ILE A 39 -0.77 -6.46 5.26
C ILE A 39 -1.19 -5.26 4.44
N VAL A 40 -0.31 -4.29 4.35
CA VAL A 40 -0.55 -3.05 3.64
C VAL A 40 0.50 -2.81 2.58
N CYS A 41 0.20 -1.93 1.64
CA CYS A 41 1.09 -1.57 0.56
C CYS A 41 1.20 -0.05 0.50
N ALA A 42 2.42 0.47 0.48
CA ALA A 42 2.66 1.90 0.55
C ALA A 42 2.27 2.63 -0.74
N LEU A 43 1.83 3.87 -0.58
CA LEU A 43 1.58 4.78 -1.69
C LEU A 43 2.58 5.93 -1.63
N THR A 44 2.89 6.51 -2.78
CA THR A 44 3.75 7.69 -2.88
C THR A 44 3.11 8.71 -3.82
N SER A 45 3.33 9.99 -3.56
CA SER A 45 2.93 11.05 -4.47
C SER A 45 3.99 11.34 -5.55
N ASN A 46 5.09 10.61 -5.54
CA ASN A 46 6.11 10.75 -6.58
C ASN A 46 5.64 9.97 -7.82
N LEU A 47 5.05 10.68 -8.79
CA LEU A 47 4.44 10.06 -9.96
C LEU A 47 5.45 9.40 -10.92
N HIS A 48 6.72 9.75 -10.82
CA HIS A 48 7.76 9.08 -11.60
C HIS A 48 7.85 7.59 -11.27
N ARG A 49 7.46 7.20 -10.05
CA ARG A 49 7.47 5.81 -9.64
C ARG A 49 6.44 4.95 -10.38
N ALA A 50 5.52 5.56 -11.12
CA ALA A 50 4.55 4.82 -11.94
C ALA A 50 5.23 4.00 -13.04
N LYS A 51 6.44 4.37 -13.43
CA LYS A 51 7.20 3.67 -14.48
C LYS A 51 7.81 2.36 -13.99
N GLU A 52 7.92 2.18 -12.69
CA GLU A 52 8.54 0.97 -12.12
C GLU A 52 7.60 -0.23 -12.29
N PRO A 53 8.15 -1.41 -12.60
CA PRO A 53 7.31 -2.59 -12.82
C PRO A 53 6.44 -2.91 -11.62
N GLY A 54 5.20 -3.30 -11.87
CA GLY A 54 4.27 -3.71 -10.85
C GLY A 54 3.54 -2.57 -10.13
N ASN A 55 4.05 -1.35 -10.22
CA ASN A 55 3.42 -0.21 -9.57
C ASN A 55 2.13 0.19 -10.30
N VAL A 56 1.18 0.77 -9.56
CA VAL A 56 -0.13 1.15 -10.09
C VAL A 56 -0.34 2.64 -9.89
N LEU A 57 -0.52 3.37 -10.99
CA LEU A 57 -0.86 4.78 -10.95
C LEU A 57 -2.37 4.92 -10.72
N LEU A 58 -2.74 5.64 -9.67
CA LEU A 58 -4.13 5.95 -9.38
C LEU A 58 -4.51 7.27 -10.04
N ASP A 59 -5.81 7.51 -10.16
CA ASP A 59 -6.30 8.77 -10.72
C ASP A 59 -6.26 9.87 -9.66
N GLU A 60 -6.18 11.11 -10.12
CA GLU A 60 -6.27 12.25 -9.21
C GLU A 60 -7.62 12.23 -8.50
N GLY A 61 -7.60 12.37 -7.17
CA GLY A 61 -8.81 12.37 -6.36
C GLY A 61 -9.36 10.99 -6.06
N GLU A 62 -8.78 9.95 -6.61
CA GLU A 62 -9.26 8.58 -6.38
C GLU A 62 -9.18 8.25 -4.90
N ALA A 63 -10.26 7.62 -4.37
CA ALA A 63 -10.35 7.17 -2.98
C ALA A 63 -10.05 8.28 -1.98
N ASN A 64 -10.40 9.52 -2.31
CA ASN A 64 -10.19 10.69 -1.47
C ASN A 64 -8.72 11.01 -1.15
N LEU A 65 -7.80 10.46 -1.91
CA LEU A 65 -6.37 10.77 -1.70
C LEU A 65 -6.14 12.27 -1.94
N PRO A 66 -5.41 12.94 -1.05
CA PRO A 66 -5.16 14.38 -1.18
C PRO A 66 -4.27 14.73 -2.35
N LYS A 67 -3.46 13.75 -2.81
CA LYS A 67 -2.59 13.92 -3.96
C LYS A 67 -2.67 12.68 -4.84
N GLN A 68 -2.55 12.87 -6.15
CA GLN A 68 -2.44 11.72 -7.03
C GLN A 68 -1.27 10.85 -6.59
N SER A 69 -1.49 9.54 -6.54
CA SER A 69 -0.54 8.63 -5.91
C SER A 69 -0.27 7.41 -6.78
N VAL A 70 0.86 6.77 -6.48
CA VAL A 70 1.28 5.51 -7.08
C VAL A 70 1.37 4.47 -5.98
N VAL A 71 0.79 3.30 -6.20
CA VAL A 71 0.92 2.18 -5.27
C VAL A 71 2.24 1.49 -5.56
N LEU A 72 3.07 1.34 -4.51
CA LEU A 72 4.41 0.78 -4.62
C LEU A 72 4.37 -0.72 -4.37
N ALA A 73 4.31 -1.52 -5.43
CA ALA A 73 4.16 -2.97 -5.32
C ALA A 73 5.29 -3.65 -4.52
N SER A 74 6.46 -3.01 -4.43
CA SER A 74 7.59 -3.55 -3.67
C SER A 74 7.55 -3.22 -2.18
N ARG A 75 6.61 -2.39 -1.75
CA ARG A 75 6.56 -1.88 -0.37
C ARG A 75 5.37 -2.44 0.39
N THR A 76 5.35 -3.76 0.55
CA THR A 76 4.34 -4.42 1.38
C THR A 76 4.87 -4.56 2.81
N LEU A 77 3.98 -4.46 3.78
CA LEU A 77 4.35 -4.39 5.18
C LEU A 77 3.26 -5.01 6.03
N LYS A 78 3.64 -5.85 6.99
CA LYS A 78 2.70 -6.37 7.98
C LYS A 78 2.66 -5.40 9.16
N VAL A 79 1.47 -4.94 9.53
CA VAL A 79 1.30 -3.99 10.63
C VAL A 79 0.19 -4.44 11.56
N ASP A 80 0.28 -3.98 12.80
CA ASP A 80 -0.80 -4.14 13.77
C ASP A 80 -1.88 -3.10 13.48
N THR A 81 -3.14 -3.49 13.62
CA THR A 81 -4.25 -2.56 13.38
C THR A 81 -4.20 -1.34 14.30
N ALA A 82 -3.54 -1.45 15.45
CA ALA A 82 -3.33 -0.30 16.34
C ALA A 82 -2.48 0.80 15.71
N GLN A 83 -1.70 0.47 14.66
CA GLN A 83 -0.89 1.47 13.95
C GLN A 83 -1.67 2.24 12.90
N LEU A 84 -2.91 1.83 12.61
CA LEU A 84 -3.75 2.51 11.64
C LEU A 84 -4.25 3.83 12.23
N GLY A 85 -3.95 4.91 11.54
CA GLY A 85 -4.41 6.25 11.96
C GLY A 85 -5.79 6.55 11.41
N GLY A 86 -5.95 7.68 10.72
CA GLY A 86 -7.22 8.01 10.10
C GLY A 86 -7.41 7.29 8.78
N THR A 87 -8.66 6.98 8.43
CA THR A 87 -9.00 6.47 7.11
C THR A 87 -9.00 7.59 6.08
N ILE A 88 -8.63 7.26 4.85
CA ILE A 88 -8.65 8.22 3.75
C ILE A 88 -9.80 7.88 2.82
N GLY A 89 -9.91 6.64 2.41
CA GLY A 89 -10.94 6.18 1.49
C GLY A 89 -10.77 4.71 1.17
N THR A 90 -11.42 4.26 0.11
CA THR A 90 -11.39 2.85 -0.28
C THR A 90 -11.23 2.74 -1.78
N LEU A 91 -10.31 1.88 -2.22
CA LEU A 91 -10.12 1.57 -3.64
C LEU A 91 -11.15 0.54 -4.09
N THR A 92 -11.46 0.55 -5.38
CA THR A 92 -12.37 -0.44 -5.98
C THR A 92 -11.73 -1.82 -6.02
N GLU A 93 -12.57 -2.84 -6.16
CA GLU A 93 -12.10 -4.22 -6.33
C GLU A 93 -11.19 -4.35 -7.55
N GLY A 94 -11.51 -3.63 -8.63
CA GLY A 94 -10.67 -3.65 -9.84
C GLY A 94 -9.28 -3.11 -9.58
N ARG A 95 -9.17 -2.05 -8.79
CA ARG A 95 -7.86 -1.51 -8.41
C ARG A 95 -7.09 -2.48 -7.54
N ILE A 96 -7.78 -3.12 -6.60
CA ILE A 96 -7.12 -4.11 -5.74
C ILE A 96 -6.61 -5.27 -6.58
N ALA A 97 -7.37 -5.74 -7.56
CA ALA A 97 -6.91 -6.78 -8.46
C ALA A 97 -5.63 -6.37 -9.22
N GLN A 98 -5.56 -5.11 -9.68
CA GLN A 98 -4.37 -4.59 -10.34
C GLN A 98 -3.17 -4.56 -9.40
N ILE A 99 -3.38 -4.12 -8.17
CA ILE A 99 -2.31 -4.03 -7.17
C ILE A 99 -1.77 -5.41 -6.85
N LEU A 100 -2.65 -6.36 -6.60
CA LEU A 100 -2.24 -7.73 -6.29
C LEU A 100 -1.51 -8.38 -7.47
N ALA A 101 -1.97 -8.12 -8.69
CA ALA A 101 -1.29 -8.59 -9.89
C ALA A 101 0.11 -7.99 -10.01
N GLY A 102 0.25 -6.70 -9.70
CA GLY A 102 1.56 -6.03 -9.72
C GLY A 102 2.53 -6.60 -8.70
N ILE A 103 2.04 -6.85 -7.49
CA ILE A 103 2.86 -7.45 -6.42
C ILE A 103 3.30 -8.85 -6.84
N HIS A 104 2.36 -9.64 -7.37
CA HIS A 104 2.64 -10.99 -7.82
C HIS A 104 3.68 -10.99 -8.96
N PHE A 105 3.53 -10.09 -9.90
CA PHE A 105 4.46 -9.93 -11.01
C PHE A 105 5.88 -9.65 -10.52
N LEU A 106 6.03 -8.75 -9.54
CA LEU A 106 7.34 -8.42 -8.99
C LEU A 106 7.99 -9.64 -8.30
N ARG A 107 7.20 -10.39 -7.53
CA ARG A 107 7.70 -11.58 -6.86
C ARG A 107 8.14 -12.63 -7.87
N PHE A 108 7.36 -12.79 -8.93
CA PHE A 108 7.70 -13.71 -10.02
C PHE A 108 9.00 -13.29 -10.70
N MET A 109 9.16 -12.02 -11.04
CA MET A 109 10.37 -11.51 -11.66
C MET A 109 11.59 -11.70 -10.77
N THR A 110 11.46 -11.44 -9.48
CA THR A 110 12.55 -11.58 -8.53
C THR A 110 13.00 -13.03 -8.44
N GLN A 111 12.05 -13.96 -8.36
CA GLN A 111 12.38 -15.39 -8.32
C GLN A 111 13.05 -15.85 -9.60
N HIS A 112 12.53 -15.42 -10.75
CA HIS A 112 13.12 -15.80 -12.04
C HIS A 112 14.52 -15.25 -12.21
N HIS A 113 14.75 -14.02 -11.75
CA HIS A 113 16.08 -13.43 -11.80
C HIS A 113 17.08 -14.21 -10.96
N LYS A 114 16.67 -14.65 -9.76
CA LYS A 114 17.53 -15.47 -8.90
C LYS A 114 17.82 -16.82 -9.51
N GLU A 115 16.83 -17.45 -10.13
CA GLU A 115 16.97 -18.77 -10.73
C GLU A 115 17.80 -18.73 -12.01
N GLY A 116 17.82 -17.59 -12.69
CA GLY A 116 18.56 -17.41 -13.93
C GLY A 116 20.05 -17.17 -13.76
N THR A 117 20.51 -17.07 -12.53
CA THR A 117 21.95 -16.89 -12.23
C THR A 117 22.62 -18.17 -11.69
#